data_2c1b9351ed8e126a5610f46f6e87b9b2
#
_entry.id   2c1b9351ed8e126a5610f46f6e87b9b2
#
_cell.length_a   1.000
_cell.length_b   1.000
_cell.length_c   1.000
_cell.angle_alpha   90.00
_cell.angle_beta   90.00
_cell.angle_gamma   90.00
#
_symmetry.space_group_name_H-M   'P 1'
#
loop_
_entity.id
_entity.type
_entity.pdbx_description
1 polymer ?
#
loop_
_entity_poly.entity_id
_entity_poly.type
_entity_poly.pdbx_seq_one_letter_code
_entity_poly.pdbx_strand_id
1 'polypeptide(L)'
;SGQFELEILSMQNVNGELQNGNCCGGARNPGDRKCTRDECDTYFKVCLKEYQSRVTAGGPCSFGSGSTPVIGGNTFNLKASRGNDRNRIVLPFSFAWPRSYTLLVEAWDSSNDTVQPDSIIEKASHSGMINPSRQWQTLKQNTGVAHFEYQIRVTCDDYYYGFGCNKFCRPRDDFFGHYACDQNGNKTCMEGWMGPEC
;
A
#
# COMPACT_ATOMS: atom_id res chain seq x y z
N SER A 1 -15.19 1.41 -8.44
CA SER A 1 -14.08 0.45 -8.59
C SER A 1 -12.76 1.15 -8.76
N GLY A 2 -11.75 0.65 -8.11
CA GLY A 2 -10.42 1.21 -8.16
C GLY A 2 -9.41 0.37 -7.40
N GLN A 3 -8.26 0.98 -7.11
CA GLN A 3 -7.15 0.30 -6.43
C GLN A 3 -6.50 1.23 -5.43
N PHE A 4 -6.21 0.69 -4.25
CA PHE A 4 -5.28 1.29 -3.31
C PHE A 4 -3.91 0.68 -3.59
N GLU A 5 -2.92 1.51 -3.87
CA GLU A 5 -1.57 1.06 -4.21
C GLU A 5 -0.58 1.54 -3.17
N LEU A 6 0.30 0.66 -2.75
CA LEU A 6 1.38 0.96 -1.83
C LEU A 6 2.69 0.45 -2.41
N GLU A 7 3.74 1.25 -2.29
CA GLU A 7 5.07 0.89 -2.77
C GLU A 7 6.09 1.18 -1.68
N ILE A 8 6.90 0.18 -1.33
CA ILE A 8 7.98 0.34 -0.36
C ILE A 8 9.16 1.01 -1.07
N LEU A 9 9.66 2.09 -0.51
CA LEU A 9 10.73 2.88 -1.11
C LEU A 9 12.09 2.59 -0.48
N SER A 10 12.16 2.45 0.83
CA SER A 10 13.43 2.23 1.53
C SER A 10 13.23 1.63 2.90
N MET A 11 14.26 0.98 3.39
CA MET A 11 14.33 0.38 4.72
C MET A 11 15.69 0.66 5.32
N GLN A 12 15.70 0.98 6.61
CA GLN A 12 16.93 1.17 7.38
C GLN A 12 16.81 0.47 8.73
N ASN A 13 17.50 -0.65 8.87
CA ASN A 13 17.58 -1.42 10.09
C ASN A 13 19.07 -1.68 10.37
N VAL A 14 19.74 -0.66 10.88
CA VAL A 14 21.20 -0.61 10.97
C VAL A 14 21.77 -1.79 11.73
N ASN A 15 21.10 -2.21 12.80
CA ASN A 15 21.60 -3.29 13.67
C ASN A 15 21.01 -4.67 13.34
N GLY A 16 20.11 -4.79 12.37
CA GLY A 16 19.49 -6.06 12.03
C GLY A 16 18.64 -6.64 13.16
N GLU A 17 17.89 -5.78 13.84
CA GLU A 17 17.12 -6.14 15.04
C GLU A 17 15.64 -6.36 14.74
N LEU A 18 15.01 -7.18 15.59
CA LEU A 18 13.58 -7.37 15.65
C LEU A 18 12.96 -6.44 16.69
N GLN A 19 11.65 -6.28 16.65
CA GLN A 19 10.90 -5.44 17.59
C GLN A 19 11.14 -5.85 19.07
N ASN A 20 11.31 -7.14 19.32
CA ASN A 20 11.55 -7.66 20.67
C ASN A 20 13.00 -7.51 21.17
N GLY A 21 13.87 -6.90 20.37
CA GLY A 21 15.29 -6.72 20.71
C GLY A 21 16.21 -7.86 20.31
N ASN A 22 15.67 -8.97 19.84
CA ASN A 22 16.47 -10.05 19.27
C ASN A 22 17.02 -9.67 17.91
N CYS A 23 17.97 -10.44 17.42
CA CYS A 23 18.50 -10.28 16.07
C CYS A 23 17.65 -11.04 15.05
N CYS A 24 17.62 -10.55 13.81
CA CYS A 24 17.14 -11.37 12.71
C CYS A 24 17.98 -12.64 12.63
N GLY A 25 17.30 -13.79 12.50
CA GLY A 25 17.96 -15.09 12.45
C GLY A 25 18.26 -15.74 13.78
N GLY A 26 18.01 -15.09 14.92
CA GLY A 26 18.18 -15.73 16.22
C GLY A 26 18.36 -14.80 17.39
N ALA A 27 18.59 -15.40 18.55
CA ALA A 27 18.78 -14.64 19.77
C ALA A 27 20.13 -13.90 19.76
N ARG A 28 20.14 -12.74 20.37
CA ARG A 28 21.36 -11.95 20.55
C ARG A 28 22.29 -12.67 21.54
N ASN A 29 23.57 -12.78 21.18
CA ASN A 29 24.57 -13.30 22.11
C ASN A 29 24.81 -12.31 23.24
N PRO A 30 25.03 -12.80 24.49
CA PRO A 30 25.42 -11.93 25.57
C PRO A 30 26.69 -11.13 25.23
N GLY A 31 26.63 -9.82 25.39
CA GLY A 31 27.74 -8.93 25.08
C GLY A 31 27.79 -8.40 23.67
N ASP A 32 27.03 -8.93 22.76
CA ASP A 32 26.97 -8.42 21.38
C ASP A 32 26.05 -7.19 21.29
N ARG A 33 26.62 -6.06 20.90
CA ARG A 33 25.87 -4.82 20.66
C ARG A 33 25.24 -4.80 19.28
N LYS A 34 25.76 -5.58 18.35
CA LYS A 34 25.29 -5.65 16.97
C LYS A 34 24.92 -7.07 16.60
N CYS A 35 23.89 -7.19 15.76
CA CYS A 35 23.51 -8.45 15.18
C CYS A 35 24.39 -8.69 13.95
N THR A 36 25.34 -9.62 14.05
CA THR A 36 26.34 -9.84 12.99
C THR A 36 26.24 -11.19 12.29
N ARG A 37 25.35 -12.09 12.77
CA ARG A 37 25.32 -13.47 12.29
C ARG A 37 24.52 -13.64 11.01
N ASP A 38 23.41 -12.92 10.89
CA ASP A 38 22.49 -13.08 9.77
C ASP A 38 21.86 -11.75 9.45
N GLU A 39 21.61 -11.54 8.19
CA GLU A 39 20.87 -10.38 7.72
C GLU A 39 19.38 -10.66 7.76
N CYS A 40 18.56 -9.65 8.01
CA CYS A 40 17.13 -9.81 7.93
C CYS A 40 16.71 -10.16 6.50
N ASP A 41 15.74 -11.04 6.37
CA ASP A 41 15.06 -11.31 5.11
C ASP A 41 13.73 -10.54 5.14
N THR A 42 13.81 -9.27 4.78
CA THR A 42 12.73 -8.30 5.03
C THR A 42 11.64 -8.36 3.95
N TYR A 43 10.41 -8.48 4.41
CA TYR A 43 9.21 -8.31 3.60
C TYR A 43 8.17 -7.52 4.38
N PHE A 44 7.12 -7.08 3.70
CA PHE A 44 6.11 -6.21 4.29
C PHE A 44 4.72 -6.80 4.16
N LYS A 45 3.91 -6.58 5.20
CA LYS A 45 2.48 -6.87 5.21
C LYS A 45 1.71 -5.57 5.40
N VAL A 46 0.61 -5.43 4.70
CA VAL A 46 -0.27 -4.26 4.84
C VAL A 46 -1.70 -4.70 5.12
N CYS A 47 -2.37 -3.88 5.94
CA CYS A 47 -3.79 -4.04 6.26
C CYS A 47 -4.45 -2.68 6.09
N LEU A 48 -5.48 -2.63 5.24
CA LEU A 48 -6.25 -1.43 4.99
C LEU A 48 -7.65 -1.61 5.55
N LYS A 49 -8.12 -0.64 6.31
CA LYS A 49 -9.43 -0.69 6.95
C LYS A 49 -10.02 0.71 7.11
N GLU A 50 -11.25 0.76 7.61
CA GLU A 50 -11.94 2.03 7.86
C GLU A 50 -11.17 2.90 8.84
N TYR A 51 -11.39 4.20 8.74
CA TYR A 51 -10.72 5.19 9.58
C TYR A 51 -10.99 4.92 11.08
N GLN A 52 -9.92 4.92 11.83
CA GLN A 52 -9.95 4.83 13.29
C GLN A 52 -9.18 6.01 13.88
N SER A 53 -9.84 6.80 14.73
CA SER A 53 -9.16 7.90 15.44
C SER A 53 -8.11 7.36 16.42
N ARG A 54 -8.39 6.17 16.98
CA ARG A 54 -7.44 5.41 17.79
C ARG A 54 -7.24 4.06 17.12
N VAL A 55 -6.06 3.87 16.55
CA VAL A 55 -5.76 2.67 15.77
C VAL A 55 -5.61 1.46 16.69
N THR A 56 -6.32 0.37 16.34
CA THR A 56 -6.17 -0.93 16.98
C THR A 56 -5.53 -1.91 16.01
N ALA A 57 -4.59 -2.72 16.50
CA ALA A 57 -3.91 -3.72 15.68
C ALA A 57 -4.80 -4.93 15.35
N GLY A 58 -5.86 -5.13 16.14
CA GLY A 58 -6.82 -6.21 15.91
C GLY A 58 -7.96 -5.81 14.97
N GLY A 59 -8.73 -6.82 14.57
CA GLY A 59 -9.88 -6.63 13.70
C GLY A 59 -9.57 -6.90 12.24
N PRO A 60 -10.60 -6.99 11.40
CA PRO A 60 -10.44 -7.36 9.99
C PRO A 60 -9.84 -6.22 9.17
N CYS A 61 -9.11 -6.59 8.14
CA CYS A 61 -8.65 -5.65 7.11
C CYS A 61 -9.78 -5.46 6.09
N SER A 62 -10.78 -4.69 6.48
CA SER A 62 -12.06 -4.59 5.75
C SER A 62 -11.93 -4.03 4.34
N PHE A 63 -10.88 -3.25 4.06
CA PHE A 63 -10.63 -2.72 2.72
C PHE A 63 -9.55 -3.50 1.95
N GLY A 64 -8.97 -4.50 2.58
CA GLY A 64 -8.01 -5.38 1.93
C GLY A 64 -6.71 -5.56 2.70
N SER A 65 -5.97 -6.57 2.32
CA SER A 65 -4.64 -6.86 2.87
C SER A 65 -3.76 -7.47 1.79
N GLY A 66 -2.46 -7.36 1.99
CA GLY A 66 -1.50 -7.93 1.06
C GLY A 66 -0.11 -7.97 1.65
N SER A 67 0.80 -8.62 0.94
CA SER A 67 2.19 -8.73 1.36
C SER A 67 3.12 -8.71 0.16
N THR A 68 4.37 -8.30 0.40
CA THR A 68 5.44 -8.43 -0.59
C THR A 68 6.15 -9.77 -0.42
N PRO A 69 6.89 -10.25 -1.41
CA PRO A 69 7.94 -11.23 -1.16
C PRO A 69 9.06 -10.58 -0.34
N VAL A 70 10.09 -11.34 0.01
CA VAL A 70 11.32 -10.78 0.58
C VAL A 70 11.93 -9.84 -0.47
N ILE A 71 12.13 -8.58 -0.10
CA ILE A 71 12.58 -7.54 -1.02
C ILE A 71 13.94 -6.94 -0.67
N GLY A 72 14.52 -7.33 0.45
CA GLY A 72 15.85 -6.85 0.83
C GLY A 72 16.31 -7.42 2.16
N GLY A 73 17.46 -6.94 2.59
CA GLY A 73 18.07 -7.30 3.86
C GLY A 73 17.77 -6.28 4.95
N ASN A 74 18.81 -5.83 5.67
CA ASN A 74 18.65 -4.87 6.76
C ASN A 74 18.38 -3.46 6.25
N THR A 75 19.15 -3.02 5.27
CA THR A 75 19.07 -1.65 4.75
C THR A 75 19.10 -1.68 3.24
N PHE A 76 18.10 -1.05 2.61
CA PHE A 76 18.01 -1.01 1.16
C PHE A 76 17.19 0.20 0.71
N ASN A 77 17.44 0.62 -0.53
CA ASN A 77 16.75 1.73 -1.17
C ASN A 77 16.28 1.28 -2.56
N LEU A 78 14.97 1.34 -2.76
CA LEU A 78 14.31 0.89 -3.99
C LEU A 78 13.79 2.04 -4.85
N LYS A 79 14.12 3.29 -4.50
CA LYS A 79 13.60 4.48 -5.21
C LYS A 79 13.99 4.51 -6.68
N ALA A 80 15.15 3.96 -7.03
CA ALA A 80 15.64 3.90 -8.40
C ALA A 80 15.22 2.63 -9.16
N SER A 81 14.53 1.69 -8.51
CA SER A 81 14.15 0.41 -9.09
C SER A 81 12.83 0.53 -9.85
N ARG A 82 12.88 1.13 -11.03
CA ARG A 82 11.72 1.26 -11.89
C ARG A 82 11.40 -0.09 -12.56
N GLY A 83 10.11 -0.45 -12.59
CA GLY A 83 9.64 -1.66 -13.26
C GLY A 83 9.80 -2.95 -12.45
N ASN A 84 10.25 -2.86 -11.20
CA ASN A 84 10.30 -4.00 -10.30
C ASN A 84 9.09 -3.94 -9.37
N ASP A 85 8.08 -4.78 -9.64
CA ASP A 85 6.83 -4.79 -8.89
C ASP A 85 6.91 -5.55 -7.56
N ARG A 86 8.08 -6.04 -7.17
CA ARG A 86 8.24 -6.82 -5.94
C ARG A 86 7.96 -6.00 -4.68
N ASN A 87 8.19 -4.68 -4.73
CA ASN A 87 7.97 -3.76 -3.61
C ASN A 87 6.59 -3.09 -3.65
N ARG A 88 5.70 -3.54 -4.54
CA ARG A 88 4.37 -2.95 -4.72
C ARG A 88 3.29 -3.90 -4.23
N ILE A 89 2.31 -3.34 -3.52
CA ILE A 89 1.10 -4.02 -3.10
C ILE A 89 -0.09 -3.28 -3.70
N VAL A 90 -0.98 -4.00 -4.36
CA VAL A 90 -2.19 -3.46 -4.97
C VAL A 90 -3.40 -4.11 -4.31
N LEU A 91 -4.28 -3.28 -3.75
CA LEU A 91 -5.50 -3.71 -3.09
C LEU A 91 -6.70 -3.20 -3.91
N PRO A 92 -7.32 -4.05 -4.74
CA PRO A 92 -8.48 -3.63 -5.52
C PRO A 92 -9.71 -3.46 -4.64
N PHE A 93 -10.58 -2.54 -4.99
CA PHE A 93 -11.86 -2.36 -4.33
C PHE A 93 -12.98 -2.14 -5.35
N SER A 94 -14.19 -2.58 -4.98
CA SER A 94 -15.40 -2.41 -5.79
C SER A 94 -16.47 -1.57 -5.09
N PHE A 95 -16.26 -1.23 -3.83
CA PHE A 95 -17.12 -0.31 -3.08
C PHE A 95 -16.76 1.14 -3.43
N ALA A 96 -17.62 2.09 -3.03
CA ALA A 96 -17.29 3.50 -3.15
C ALA A 96 -16.15 3.86 -2.19
N TRP A 97 -15.07 4.41 -2.72
CA TRP A 97 -13.91 4.77 -1.90
C TRP A 97 -14.34 5.82 -0.87
N PRO A 98 -14.18 5.56 0.45
CA PRO A 98 -14.72 6.46 1.50
C PRO A 98 -13.86 7.68 1.76
N ARG A 99 -12.70 7.81 1.11
CA ARG A 99 -11.70 8.87 1.26
C ARG A 99 -10.88 8.78 2.54
N SER A 100 -11.47 8.37 3.65
CA SER A 100 -10.77 8.15 4.91
C SER A 100 -10.40 6.67 5.06
N TYR A 101 -9.29 6.41 5.75
CA TYR A 101 -8.75 5.07 5.90
C TYR A 101 -7.86 4.96 7.12
N THR A 102 -7.59 3.74 7.53
CA THR A 102 -6.51 3.37 8.45
C THR A 102 -5.65 2.32 7.77
N LEU A 103 -4.34 2.56 7.77
CA LEU A 103 -3.35 1.69 7.16
C LEU A 103 -2.38 1.19 8.22
N LEU A 104 -2.20 -0.11 8.26
CA LEU A 104 -1.15 -0.77 9.07
C LEU A 104 -0.12 -1.33 8.12
N VAL A 105 1.15 -0.97 8.34
CA VAL A 105 2.29 -1.47 7.55
C VAL A 105 3.26 -2.13 8.52
N GLU A 106 3.57 -3.38 8.26
CA GLU A 106 4.45 -4.18 9.12
C GLU A 106 5.63 -4.69 8.33
N ALA A 107 6.83 -4.49 8.86
CA ALA A 107 8.06 -5.10 8.35
C ALA A 107 8.33 -6.39 9.11
N TRP A 108 8.63 -7.47 8.39
CA TRP A 108 8.81 -8.82 8.92
C TRP A 108 10.12 -9.42 8.44
N ASP A 109 10.70 -10.28 9.28
CA ASP A 109 11.83 -11.14 8.94
C ASP A 109 11.30 -12.53 8.61
N SER A 110 11.54 -12.95 7.38
CA SER A 110 11.15 -14.28 6.91
C SER A 110 12.09 -15.33 7.47
N SER A 111 11.53 -16.36 8.10
CA SER A 111 12.29 -17.49 8.59
C SER A 111 12.52 -18.50 7.46
N ASN A 112 13.77 -18.97 7.31
CA ASN A 112 14.11 -20.06 6.40
C ASN A 112 13.78 -21.43 7.00
N ASP A 113 13.35 -21.46 8.26
CA ASP A 113 13.02 -22.68 8.99
C ASP A 113 11.51 -22.90 8.93
N THR A 114 11.09 -24.11 8.48
CA THR A 114 9.67 -24.47 8.43
C THR A 114 9.04 -24.64 9.83
N VAL A 115 9.86 -24.76 10.88
CA VAL A 115 9.40 -24.93 12.26
C VAL A 115 9.29 -23.59 12.98
N GLN A 116 10.13 -22.61 12.64
CA GLN A 116 10.15 -21.29 13.26
C GLN A 116 9.22 -20.32 12.52
N PRO A 117 8.33 -19.60 13.22
CA PRO A 117 7.51 -18.58 12.56
C PRO A 117 8.35 -17.37 12.18
N ASP A 118 7.83 -16.59 11.22
CA ASP A 118 8.39 -15.30 10.89
C ASP A 118 8.29 -14.36 12.10
N SER A 119 9.15 -13.37 12.15
CA SER A 119 9.23 -12.43 13.27
C SER A 119 9.04 -11.00 12.81
N ILE A 120 8.33 -10.22 13.62
CA ILE A 120 8.08 -8.81 13.29
C ILE A 120 9.30 -7.95 13.61
N ILE A 121 9.64 -7.08 12.66
CA ILE A 121 10.71 -6.10 12.81
C ILE A 121 10.15 -4.78 13.34
N GLU A 122 9.13 -4.23 12.69
CA GLU A 122 8.56 -2.94 13.05
C GLU A 122 7.14 -2.79 12.52
N LYS A 123 6.33 -1.97 13.20
CA LYS A 123 4.96 -1.63 12.80
C LYS A 123 4.83 -0.13 12.60
N ALA A 124 4.09 0.24 11.58
CA ALA A 124 3.63 1.60 11.37
C ALA A 124 2.12 1.63 11.22
N SER A 125 1.50 2.68 11.71
CA SER A 125 0.07 2.90 11.48
C SER A 125 -0.15 4.33 11.02
N HIS A 126 -1.11 4.52 10.13
CA HIS A 126 -1.45 5.83 9.60
C HIS A 126 -2.94 5.88 9.31
N SER A 127 -3.62 6.85 9.92
CA SER A 127 -5.02 7.16 9.63
C SER A 127 -5.10 8.52 8.97
N GLY A 128 -5.83 8.63 7.89
CA GLY A 128 -5.90 9.87 7.15
C GLY A 128 -6.96 9.83 6.07
N MET A 129 -6.84 10.79 5.17
CA MET A 129 -7.69 10.92 4.00
C MET A 129 -6.83 10.96 2.75
N ILE A 130 -7.28 10.29 1.70
CA ILE A 130 -6.63 10.33 0.39
C ILE A 130 -7.71 10.27 -0.69
N ASN A 131 -7.59 11.19 -1.65
CA ASN A 131 -8.46 11.22 -2.82
C ASN A 131 -7.81 10.49 -4.00
N PRO A 132 -8.61 9.94 -4.91
CA PRO A 132 -8.06 9.34 -6.12
C PRO A 132 -7.20 10.33 -6.89
N SER A 133 -5.97 9.92 -7.20
CA SER A 133 -4.99 10.72 -7.93
C SER A 133 -3.89 9.81 -8.44
N ARG A 134 -3.23 10.19 -9.53
CA ARG A 134 -2.04 9.50 -10.00
C ARG A 134 -0.80 9.86 -9.19
N GLN A 135 -0.87 10.92 -8.40
CA GLN A 135 0.25 11.36 -7.58
C GLN A 135 0.39 10.51 -6.34
N TRP A 136 1.62 10.18 -6.01
CA TRP A 136 1.96 9.43 -4.82
C TRP A 136 2.07 10.34 -3.60
N GLN A 137 1.60 9.85 -2.47
CA GLN A 137 1.82 10.46 -1.16
C GLN A 137 2.87 9.64 -0.42
N THR A 138 3.96 10.27 -0.01
CA THR A 138 5.05 9.62 0.71
C THR A 138 4.81 9.66 2.22
N LEU A 139 5.01 8.53 2.86
CA LEU A 139 4.88 8.36 4.31
C LEU A 139 6.15 7.70 4.86
N LYS A 140 6.48 8.07 6.10
CA LYS A 140 7.70 7.59 6.76
C LYS A 140 7.39 7.05 8.15
N GLN A 141 8.06 5.95 8.51
CA GLN A 141 8.13 5.43 9.87
C GLN A 141 9.55 5.68 10.37
N ASN A 142 9.70 6.62 11.32
CA ASN A 142 11.00 7.07 11.79
C ASN A 142 11.28 6.72 13.25
N THR A 143 10.45 5.89 13.87
CA THR A 143 10.61 5.46 15.27
C THR A 143 10.85 3.96 15.34
N GLY A 144 11.37 3.50 16.49
CA GLY A 144 11.61 2.08 16.70
C GLY A 144 12.94 1.58 16.15
N VAL A 145 13.05 0.26 15.98
CA VAL A 145 14.30 -0.40 15.58
C VAL A 145 14.60 -0.26 14.11
N ALA A 146 13.59 -0.03 13.29
CA ALA A 146 13.75 0.10 11.85
C ALA A 146 12.93 1.26 11.32
N HIS A 147 13.54 2.02 10.42
CA HIS A 147 12.89 3.14 9.75
C HIS A 147 12.59 2.74 8.31
N PHE A 148 11.40 3.05 7.82
CA PHE A 148 11.08 2.77 6.44
C PHE A 148 10.20 3.86 5.83
N GLU A 149 10.32 3.97 4.52
CA GLU A 149 9.61 4.95 3.71
C GLU A 149 8.80 4.22 2.65
N TYR A 150 7.58 4.65 2.48
CA TYR A 150 6.67 4.08 1.49
C TYR A 150 5.79 5.16 0.91
N GLN A 151 5.16 4.86 -0.20
CA GLN A 151 4.24 5.78 -0.86
C GLN A 151 2.93 5.08 -1.18
N ILE A 152 1.85 5.87 -1.13
CA ILE A 152 0.49 5.37 -1.38
C ILE A 152 -0.22 6.24 -2.40
N ARG A 153 -1.16 5.65 -3.10
CA ARG A 153 -2.12 6.38 -3.93
C ARG A 153 -3.38 5.54 -4.11
N VAL A 154 -4.46 6.22 -4.47
CA VAL A 154 -5.71 5.58 -4.89
C VAL A 154 -5.93 5.95 -6.34
N THR A 155 -6.21 4.97 -7.18
CA THR A 155 -6.54 5.18 -8.59
C THR A 155 -7.87 4.52 -8.89
N CYS A 156 -8.71 5.20 -9.68
CA CYS A 156 -9.95 4.60 -10.16
C CYS A 156 -9.66 3.67 -11.33
N ASP A 157 -10.43 2.59 -11.43
CA ASP A 157 -10.42 1.75 -12.63
C ASP A 157 -10.87 2.54 -13.84
N ASP A 158 -10.52 2.05 -15.02
CA ASP A 158 -10.92 2.69 -16.27
C ASP A 158 -12.43 2.92 -16.30
N TYR A 159 -12.84 4.10 -16.78
CA TYR A 159 -14.23 4.52 -16.89
C TYR A 159 -14.93 4.85 -15.58
N TYR A 160 -14.20 4.80 -14.45
CA TYR A 160 -14.73 5.22 -13.14
C TYR A 160 -14.14 6.56 -12.75
N TYR A 161 -14.98 7.41 -12.17
CA TYR A 161 -14.68 8.81 -11.88
C TYR A 161 -15.18 9.20 -10.49
N GLY A 162 -14.76 10.37 -10.04
CA GLY A 162 -15.17 10.96 -8.77
C GLY A 162 -14.35 10.50 -7.58
N PHE A 163 -14.61 11.10 -6.43
CA PHE A 163 -13.85 10.81 -5.22
C PHE A 163 -14.04 9.38 -4.70
N GLY A 164 -15.16 8.76 -5.04
CA GLY A 164 -15.44 7.38 -4.64
C GLY A 164 -15.10 6.36 -5.70
N CYS A 165 -14.60 6.76 -6.86
CA CYS A 165 -14.37 5.87 -8.02
C CYS A 165 -15.62 5.05 -8.35
N ASN A 166 -16.80 5.62 -8.16
CA ASN A 166 -18.09 4.92 -8.30
C ASN A 166 -19.02 5.53 -9.36
N LYS A 167 -18.56 6.57 -10.05
CA LYS A 167 -19.30 7.17 -11.15
C LYS A 167 -18.81 6.60 -12.46
N PHE A 168 -19.62 5.77 -13.08
CA PHE A 168 -19.25 5.10 -14.34
C PHE A 168 -19.59 5.97 -15.54
N CYS A 169 -18.64 6.13 -16.44
CA CYS A 169 -18.85 6.74 -17.75
C CYS A 169 -17.90 6.09 -18.76
N ARG A 170 -18.46 5.45 -19.76
CA ARG A 170 -17.69 4.87 -20.86
C ARG A 170 -18.12 5.54 -22.16
N PRO A 171 -17.21 6.15 -22.92
CA PRO A 171 -17.55 6.79 -24.20
C PRO A 171 -18.27 5.83 -25.12
N ARG A 172 -19.22 6.37 -25.88
CA ARG A 172 -20.05 5.59 -26.79
C ARG A 172 -20.30 6.39 -28.07
N ASP A 173 -20.31 5.68 -29.18
CA ASP A 173 -20.69 6.25 -30.49
C ASP A 173 -21.37 5.14 -31.30
N ASP A 174 -22.59 4.80 -30.87
CA ASP A 174 -23.37 3.72 -31.45
C ASP A 174 -24.86 4.06 -31.39
N PHE A 175 -25.72 3.10 -31.70
CA PHE A 175 -27.16 3.26 -31.67
C PHE A 175 -27.71 3.71 -30.33
N PHE A 176 -27.00 3.38 -29.21
CA PHE A 176 -27.46 3.66 -27.86
C PHE A 176 -26.96 5.00 -27.32
N GLY A 177 -26.09 5.69 -28.03
CA GLY A 177 -25.57 6.99 -27.57
C GLY A 177 -24.36 7.46 -28.36
N HIS A 178 -24.14 8.80 -28.32
CA HIS A 178 -23.02 9.46 -29.01
C HIS A 178 -22.42 10.51 -28.07
N TYR A 179 -21.50 10.06 -27.20
CA TYR A 179 -20.91 10.93 -26.19
C TYR A 179 -19.49 10.52 -25.84
N ALA A 180 -18.74 11.52 -25.41
CA ALA A 180 -17.49 11.36 -24.70
C ALA A 180 -17.76 11.53 -23.19
N CYS A 181 -16.75 11.27 -22.38
CA CYS A 181 -16.79 11.51 -20.94
C CYS A 181 -15.82 12.64 -20.61
N ASP A 182 -16.29 13.61 -19.82
CA ASP A 182 -15.41 14.66 -19.32
C ASP A 182 -14.57 14.15 -18.13
N GLN A 183 -13.72 15.01 -17.60
CA GLN A 183 -12.81 14.65 -16.49
C GLN A 183 -13.55 14.31 -15.19
N ASN A 184 -14.84 14.68 -15.08
CA ASN A 184 -15.69 14.40 -13.92
C ASN A 184 -16.60 13.21 -14.15
N GLY A 185 -16.50 12.52 -15.29
CA GLY A 185 -17.35 11.39 -15.64
C GLY A 185 -18.73 11.79 -16.13
N ASN A 186 -18.92 13.03 -16.55
CA ASN A 186 -20.16 13.49 -17.16
C ASN A 186 -20.15 13.24 -18.67
N LYS A 187 -21.31 12.88 -19.20
CA LYS A 187 -21.46 12.69 -20.65
C LYS A 187 -21.41 14.04 -21.36
N THR A 188 -20.60 14.12 -22.40
CA THR A 188 -20.51 15.27 -23.29
C THR A 188 -20.96 14.81 -24.69
N CYS A 189 -22.12 15.28 -25.16
CA CYS A 189 -22.66 14.86 -26.43
C CYS A 189 -21.71 15.24 -27.57
N MET A 190 -21.56 14.34 -28.52
CA MET A 190 -20.86 14.63 -29.78
C MET A 190 -21.65 15.65 -30.59
N GLU A 191 -20.96 16.36 -31.49
CA GLU A 191 -21.55 17.38 -32.33
C GLU A 191 -22.76 16.82 -33.10
N GLY A 192 -23.88 17.57 -33.04
CA GLY A 192 -25.12 17.18 -33.68
C GLY A 192 -26.03 16.28 -32.87
N TRP A 193 -25.62 15.89 -31.65
CA TRP A 193 -26.41 15.03 -30.77
C TRP A 193 -26.81 15.75 -29.50
N MET A 194 -27.95 15.39 -28.94
CA MET A 194 -28.48 16.01 -27.73
C MET A 194 -29.32 15.01 -26.92
N GLY A 195 -29.73 15.42 -25.72
CA GLY A 195 -30.52 14.61 -24.80
C GLY A 195 -29.65 13.87 -23.77
N PRO A 196 -30.31 13.14 -22.82
CA PRO A 196 -29.58 12.47 -21.71
C PRO A 196 -28.61 11.39 -22.18
N GLU A 197 -28.90 10.74 -23.30
CA GLU A 197 -28.06 9.66 -23.85
C GLU A 197 -27.40 10.08 -25.17
N CYS A 198 -27.55 11.33 -25.56
CA CYS A 198 -26.97 11.84 -26.80
C CYS A 198 -27.32 10.95 -28.01
#